data_d17bf8bc3c52765dcbc3d8f051d20e42
#
_entry.id   d17bf8bc3c52765dcbc3d8f051d20e42
#
_cell.length_a   1.000
_cell.length_b   1.000
_cell.length_c   1.000
_cell.angle_alpha   90.00
_cell.angle_beta   90.00
_cell.angle_gamma   90.00
#
_symmetry.space_group_name_H-M   'P 1'
#
loop_
_entity.id
_entity.type
_entity.pdbx_description
1 polymer ?
#
loop_
_entity_poly.entity_id
_entity_poly.type
_entity_poly.pdbx_seq_one_letter_code
_entity_poly.pdbx_strand_id
1 'polypeptide(L)'
;MQVNIKISENILDWVMKRVSPSVLSSKQGELLYAWKEGRKVPTYNQIEKMSKVTGIPFGYFFLEKPPIEDSSFVEYRTVDSKELEHPSRNLVDTLHDMEFVQEWIRNELQATGCDDLSFVGVVKKTVQTKDFATFVRKCLQIEINWYESCKTVEESFKLLRNYISDLGVVVMMNGIVGNNTHRALDTNEFRAFALVDKKAPLIFINANDSFSGKLFSLLHEFAHICLGENSLFNDRYGSIEKVSATEKICNALAAEILVPEHIFLEKWKKQIREKDEEATIRELAKYFKCGYTVIARRAYDQKFIDFQSYQDFARKAVQQYLEKKQSGTGGGDYYNTAASRVDRRFFDLLLGSVSEGRTLYSDAFRLTNTNRSTFSNLAEKMRGVG
;
A
#
# COMPACT_ATOMS: atom_id res chain seq x y z
N MET A 1 44.06 12.27 3.30
CA MET A 1 43.65 13.60 2.82
C MET A 1 42.15 13.73 3.04
N GLN A 2 41.68 14.69 3.83
CA GLN A 2 40.27 14.89 4.08
C GLN A 2 39.75 15.82 2.97
N VAL A 3 38.99 15.29 2.00
CA VAL A 3 38.42 16.09 0.95
C VAL A 3 37.10 16.69 1.46
N ASN A 4 37.08 18.01 1.61
CA ASN A 4 35.90 18.76 1.99
C ASN A 4 35.13 19.15 0.71
N ILE A 5 33.82 18.90 0.69
CA ILE A 5 32.99 19.06 -0.49
C ILE A 5 31.87 20.05 -0.17
N LYS A 6 31.80 21.15 -0.93
CA LYS A 6 30.73 22.13 -0.78
C LYS A 6 29.49 21.60 -1.54
N ILE A 7 28.39 21.37 -0.81
CA ILE A 7 27.10 21.01 -1.38
C ILE A 7 26.32 22.29 -1.70
N SER A 8 25.61 22.33 -2.82
CA SER A 8 24.73 23.44 -3.18
C SER A 8 23.60 23.60 -2.15
N GLU A 9 23.28 24.83 -1.79
CA GLU A 9 22.18 25.15 -0.88
C GLU A 9 20.83 24.63 -1.42
N ASN A 10 20.61 24.74 -2.74
CA ASN A 10 19.43 24.19 -3.40
C ASN A 10 19.28 22.68 -3.18
N ILE A 11 20.39 21.94 -3.22
CA ILE A 11 20.40 20.50 -2.95
C ILE A 11 20.09 20.21 -1.49
N LEU A 12 20.68 20.95 -0.55
CA LEU A 12 20.42 20.76 0.87
C LEU A 12 18.95 21.05 1.23
N ASP A 13 18.37 22.11 0.67
CA ASP A 13 16.96 22.43 0.81
C ASP A 13 16.05 21.32 0.24
N TRP A 14 16.41 20.83 -0.94
CA TRP A 14 15.69 19.73 -1.57
C TRP A 14 15.77 18.44 -0.76
N VAL A 15 16.95 18.07 -0.23
CA VAL A 15 17.16 16.92 0.66
C VAL A 15 16.29 17.07 1.91
N MET A 16 16.34 18.22 2.57
CA MET A 16 15.59 18.46 3.81
C MET A 16 14.07 18.40 3.63
N LYS A 17 13.56 18.78 2.47
CA LYS A 17 12.13 18.67 2.13
C LYS A 17 11.69 17.23 1.86
N ARG A 18 12.60 16.38 1.38
CA ARG A 18 12.28 14.99 0.97
C ARG A 18 12.56 13.94 2.03
N VAL A 19 13.32 14.26 3.05
CA VAL A 19 13.67 13.33 4.11
C VAL A 19 12.74 13.52 5.29
N SER A 20 11.97 12.49 5.63
CA SER A 20 11.14 12.54 6.84
C SER A 20 12.04 12.73 8.09
N PRO A 21 11.67 13.63 9.02
CA PRO A 21 12.42 13.84 10.26
C PRO A 21 12.64 12.55 11.06
N SER A 22 11.77 11.56 10.93
CA SER A 22 11.88 10.26 11.62
C SER A 22 13.01 9.37 11.09
N VAL A 23 13.52 9.64 9.89
CA VAL A 23 14.63 8.88 9.26
C VAL A 23 15.99 9.32 9.79
N LEU A 24 16.09 10.57 10.27
CA LEU A 24 17.32 11.16 10.74
C LEU A 24 17.43 11.09 12.28
N SER A 25 18.56 10.65 12.77
CA SER A 25 18.88 10.91 14.18
C SER A 25 19.06 12.42 14.44
N SER A 26 18.87 12.88 15.68
CA SER A 26 19.06 14.29 16.04
C SER A 26 20.41 14.83 15.56
N LYS A 27 21.51 14.04 15.70
CA LYS A 27 22.84 14.39 15.21
C LYS A 27 22.93 14.56 13.70
N GLN A 28 22.19 13.75 12.94
CA GLN A 28 22.17 13.82 11.47
C GLN A 28 21.38 15.03 11.00
N GLY A 29 20.24 15.33 11.64
CA GLY A 29 19.47 16.55 11.39
C GLY A 29 20.31 17.81 11.66
N GLU A 30 20.95 17.91 12.84
CA GLU A 30 21.85 19.02 13.17
C GLU A 30 23.00 19.17 12.16
N LEU A 31 23.52 18.04 11.67
CA LEU A 31 24.60 18.06 10.69
C LEU A 31 24.14 18.63 9.34
N LEU A 32 22.96 18.25 8.86
CA LEU A 32 22.37 18.81 7.64
C LEU A 32 22.12 20.32 7.77
N TYR A 33 21.57 20.76 8.90
CA TYR A 33 21.40 22.19 9.17
C TYR A 33 22.75 22.93 9.22
N ALA A 34 23.79 22.34 9.85
CA ALA A 34 25.11 22.95 9.89
C ALA A 34 25.77 23.06 8.50
N TRP A 35 25.49 22.11 7.60
CA TRP A 35 25.93 22.20 6.19
C TRP A 35 25.18 23.29 5.44
N LYS A 36 23.86 23.39 5.62
CA LYS A 36 23.02 24.41 4.98
C LYS A 36 23.43 25.83 5.40
N GLU A 37 23.66 26.05 6.69
CA GLU A 37 24.09 27.35 7.21
C GLU A 37 25.57 27.67 6.97
N GLY A 38 26.31 26.78 6.31
CA GLY A 38 27.72 26.93 6.03
C GLY A 38 28.64 26.85 7.28
N ARG A 39 28.07 26.46 8.45
CA ARG A 39 28.84 26.30 9.70
C ARG A 39 29.79 25.12 9.65
N LYS A 40 29.54 24.14 8.80
CA LYS A 40 30.39 22.97 8.56
C LYS A 40 30.39 22.61 7.08
N VAL A 41 31.57 22.20 6.59
CA VAL A 41 31.72 21.65 5.24
C VAL A 41 31.78 20.14 5.36
N PRO A 42 30.91 19.38 4.65
CA PRO A 42 30.89 17.93 4.75
C PRO A 42 32.14 17.28 4.17
N THR A 43 32.53 16.16 4.77
CA THR A 43 33.52 15.26 4.20
C THR A 43 32.84 14.22 3.28
N TYR A 44 33.58 13.63 2.35
CA TYR A 44 33.11 12.54 1.48
C TYR A 44 32.37 11.44 2.27
N ASN A 45 32.98 10.93 3.34
CA ASN A 45 32.40 9.88 4.18
C ASN A 45 31.11 10.32 4.90
N GLN A 46 30.99 11.60 5.23
CA GLN A 46 29.75 12.12 5.83
C GLN A 46 28.62 12.19 4.81
N ILE A 47 28.92 12.59 3.55
CA ILE A 47 27.95 12.58 2.46
C ILE A 47 27.52 11.14 2.14
N GLU A 48 28.48 10.20 2.06
CA GLU A 48 28.17 8.78 1.82
C GLU A 48 27.25 8.20 2.91
N LYS A 49 27.54 8.49 4.18
CA LYS A 49 26.66 8.08 5.29
C LYS A 49 25.28 8.73 5.21
N MET A 50 25.23 10.01 4.86
CA MET A 50 23.95 10.73 4.68
C MET A 50 23.16 10.16 3.54
N SER A 51 23.78 9.87 2.39
CA SER A 51 23.17 9.17 1.24
C SER A 51 22.54 7.83 1.65
N LYS A 52 23.29 7.01 2.40
CA LYS A 52 22.79 5.69 2.89
C LYS A 52 21.57 5.83 3.82
N VAL A 53 21.58 6.83 4.70
CA VAL A 53 20.49 7.05 5.66
C VAL A 53 19.26 7.66 4.98
N THR A 54 19.45 8.65 4.11
CA THR A 54 18.36 9.35 3.43
C THR A 54 17.81 8.59 2.22
N GLY A 55 18.55 7.60 1.70
CA GLY A 55 18.23 6.92 0.44
C GLY A 55 18.48 7.78 -0.80
N ILE A 56 18.98 9.01 -0.64
CA ILE A 56 19.28 9.90 -1.77
C ILE A 56 20.57 9.43 -2.45
N PRO A 57 20.59 9.23 -3.78
CA PRO A 57 21.79 8.81 -4.49
C PRO A 57 22.97 9.71 -4.17
N PHE A 58 24.11 9.10 -3.88
CA PHE A 58 25.32 9.83 -3.49
C PHE A 58 25.71 10.94 -4.51
N GLY A 59 25.58 10.65 -5.81
CA GLY A 59 25.86 11.60 -6.87
C GLY A 59 24.98 12.87 -6.84
N TYR A 60 23.77 12.80 -6.25
CA TYR A 60 22.87 13.95 -6.20
C TYR A 60 23.37 15.08 -5.30
N PHE A 61 24.17 14.75 -4.28
CA PHE A 61 24.78 15.74 -3.40
C PHE A 61 25.81 16.64 -4.11
N PHE A 62 26.24 16.27 -5.33
CA PHE A 62 27.22 17.01 -6.12
C PHE A 62 26.59 17.84 -7.25
N LEU A 63 25.26 17.80 -7.39
CA LEU A 63 24.55 18.60 -8.38
C LEU A 63 24.44 20.06 -7.93
N GLU A 64 24.41 20.98 -8.88
CA GLU A 64 24.16 22.41 -8.60
C GLU A 64 22.67 22.71 -8.35
N LYS A 65 21.80 21.94 -9.01
CA LYS A 65 20.33 22.03 -8.91
C LYS A 65 19.75 20.66 -8.61
N PRO A 66 18.61 20.61 -7.91
CA PRO A 66 17.88 19.37 -7.74
C PRO A 66 17.64 18.67 -9.07
N PRO A 67 17.81 17.34 -9.13
CA PRO A 67 17.49 16.60 -10.34
C PRO A 67 16.01 16.76 -10.66
N ILE A 68 15.71 16.92 -11.95
CA ILE A 68 14.34 16.75 -12.43
C ILE A 68 14.12 15.23 -12.39
N GLU A 69 13.53 14.73 -11.32
CA GLU A 69 13.04 13.36 -11.32
C GLU A 69 11.80 13.41 -12.20
N ASP A 70 11.89 12.82 -13.40
CA ASP A 70 10.73 12.62 -14.27
C ASP A 70 9.69 11.88 -13.45
N SER A 71 8.73 12.62 -12.97
CA SER A 71 7.71 12.09 -12.11
C SER A 71 6.62 11.48 -12.98
N SER A 72 6.69 10.17 -13.24
CA SER A 72 5.50 9.33 -13.43
C SER A 72 4.45 9.59 -12.34
N PHE A 73 4.85 10.22 -11.23
CA PHE A 73 4.01 10.75 -10.15
C PHE A 73 2.86 11.67 -10.59
N VAL A 74 2.97 12.36 -11.73
CA VAL A 74 1.88 13.20 -12.26
C VAL A 74 0.66 12.32 -12.59
N GLU A 75 0.86 11.07 -12.97
CA GLU A 75 -0.21 10.11 -13.28
C GLU A 75 -0.88 9.55 -12.01
N TYR A 76 -0.19 9.55 -10.86
CA TYR A 76 -0.72 9.07 -9.57
C TYR A 76 -1.37 10.17 -8.73
N ARG A 77 -1.35 11.42 -9.20
CA ARG A 77 -2.05 12.52 -8.53
C ARG A 77 -3.55 12.35 -8.74
N THR A 78 -4.22 11.75 -7.77
CA THR A 78 -5.64 12.05 -7.59
C THR A 78 -5.77 13.55 -7.33
N VAL A 79 -6.68 14.20 -8.02
CA VAL A 79 -6.81 15.67 -8.21
C VAL A 79 -6.79 16.48 -6.89
N ASP A 80 -6.85 15.86 -5.73
CA ASP A 80 -7.00 16.50 -4.42
C ASP A 80 -5.88 16.24 -3.39
N SER A 81 -4.80 15.52 -3.77
CA SER A 81 -3.70 15.25 -2.84
C SER A 81 -2.68 16.38 -2.83
N LYS A 82 -3.00 17.49 -2.16
CA LYS A 82 -2.04 18.58 -1.89
C LYS A 82 -0.77 18.12 -1.15
N GLU A 83 -0.83 16.95 -0.53
CA GLU A 83 0.23 16.38 0.30
C GLU A 83 1.30 15.63 -0.50
N LEU A 84 1.01 15.28 -1.77
CA LEU A 84 1.96 14.65 -2.68
C LEU A 84 2.71 15.66 -3.57
N GLU A 85 2.65 16.93 -3.24
CA GLU A 85 3.53 17.92 -3.90
C GLU A 85 5.01 17.57 -3.69
N HIS A 86 5.33 16.88 -2.59
CA HIS A 86 6.69 16.45 -2.24
C HIS A 86 6.69 15.04 -1.63
N PRO A 87 6.52 13.97 -2.44
CA PRO A 87 6.53 12.60 -1.94
C PRO A 87 7.87 12.27 -1.29
N SER A 88 7.83 11.46 -0.22
CA SER A 88 9.04 10.99 0.43
C SER A 88 9.86 10.11 -0.51
N ARG A 89 11.18 10.07 -0.29
CA ARG A 89 12.05 9.17 -1.04
C ARG A 89 11.65 7.70 -0.86
N ASN A 90 11.07 7.34 0.29
CA ASN A 90 10.62 5.98 0.55
C ASN A 90 9.45 5.58 -0.37
N LEU A 91 8.49 6.48 -0.57
CA LEU A 91 7.39 6.25 -1.50
C LEU A 91 7.89 6.18 -2.95
N VAL A 92 8.75 7.13 -3.37
CA VAL A 92 9.31 7.17 -4.74
C VAL A 92 10.04 5.88 -5.08
N ASP A 93 10.96 5.44 -4.21
CA ASP A 93 11.72 4.21 -4.45
C ASP A 93 10.80 2.97 -4.46
N THR A 94 9.78 2.93 -3.60
CA THR A 94 8.81 1.82 -3.58
C THR A 94 8.00 1.76 -4.87
N LEU A 95 7.57 2.92 -5.41
CA LEU A 95 6.85 2.97 -6.69
C LEU A 95 7.75 2.48 -7.84
N HIS A 96 8.99 2.98 -7.93
CA HIS A 96 9.92 2.54 -8.97
C HIS A 96 10.24 1.04 -8.88
N ASP A 97 10.37 0.48 -7.65
CA ASP A 97 10.55 -0.96 -7.48
C ASP A 97 9.34 -1.73 -8.01
N MET A 98 8.12 -1.24 -7.77
CA MET A 98 6.90 -1.91 -8.24
C MET A 98 6.66 -1.72 -9.74
N GLU A 99 7.00 -0.56 -10.32
CA GLU A 99 6.99 -0.35 -11.77
C GLU A 99 7.96 -1.31 -12.47
N PHE A 100 9.15 -1.49 -11.92
CA PHE A 100 10.12 -2.45 -12.44
C PHE A 100 9.61 -3.90 -12.37
N VAL A 101 8.96 -4.30 -11.26
CA VAL A 101 8.31 -5.61 -11.13
C VAL A 101 7.19 -5.76 -12.15
N GLN A 102 6.32 -4.75 -12.30
CA GLN A 102 5.21 -4.78 -13.26
C GLN A 102 5.70 -4.89 -14.70
N GLU A 103 6.73 -4.13 -15.07
CA GLU A 103 7.32 -4.19 -16.41
C GLU A 103 7.88 -5.59 -16.72
N TRP A 104 8.60 -6.19 -15.76
CA TRP A 104 9.10 -7.56 -15.94
C TRP A 104 7.95 -8.56 -16.12
N ILE A 105 6.89 -8.48 -15.29
CA ILE A 105 5.72 -9.37 -15.42
C ILE A 105 5.05 -9.20 -16.78
N ARG A 106 4.84 -7.95 -17.21
CA ARG A 106 4.23 -7.63 -18.52
C ARG A 106 5.03 -8.27 -19.66
N ASN A 107 6.35 -8.10 -19.65
CA ASN A 107 7.24 -8.64 -20.67
C ASN A 107 7.20 -10.18 -20.69
N GLU A 108 7.19 -10.81 -19.53
CA GLU A 108 7.12 -12.27 -19.41
C GLU A 108 5.77 -12.83 -19.89
N LEU A 109 4.65 -12.21 -19.49
CA LEU A 109 3.31 -12.60 -19.95
C LEU A 109 3.11 -12.33 -21.44
N GLN A 110 3.72 -11.29 -21.99
CA GLN A 110 3.69 -11.02 -23.43
C GLN A 110 4.51 -12.05 -24.20
N ALA A 111 5.70 -12.41 -23.71
CA ALA A 111 6.56 -13.43 -24.33
C ALA A 111 5.92 -14.83 -24.31
N THR A 112 5.10 -15.15 -23.31
CA THR A 112 4.36 -16.41 -23.19
C THR A 112 2.99 -16.39 -23.87
N GLY A 113 2.61 -15.29 -24.54
CA GLY A 113 1.38 -15.20 -25.32
C GLY A 113 0.08 -15.10 -24.50
N CYS A 114 0.19 -14.64 -23.23
CA CYS A 114 -0.99 -14.44 -22.40
C CYS A 114 -1.87 -13.28 -22.91
N ASP A 115 -3.19 -13.47 -22.84
CA ASP A 115 -4.19 -12.46 -23.20
C ASP A 115 -4.28 -11.32 -22.17
N ASP A 116 -4.89 -10.21 -22.59
CA ASP A 116 -5.24 -9.11 -21.70
C ASP A 116 -6.36 -9.55 -20.72
N LEU A 117 -6.30 -9.04 -19.49
CA LEU A 117 -7.31 -9.31 -18.47
C LEU A 117 -8.60 -8.50 -18.78
N SER A 118 -9.69 -9.20 -19.01
CA SER A 118 -10.94 -8.65 -19.51
C SER A 118 -11.68 -7.69 -18.56
N PHE A 119 -11.29 -7.66 -17.29
CA PHE A 119 -11.92 -6.80 -16.26
C PHE A 119 -11.20 -5.46 -16.05
N VAL A 120 -9.99 -5.28 -16.60
CA VAL A 120 -9.18 -4.07 -16.41
C VAL A 120 -9.71 -2.94 -17.29
N GLY A 121 -10.07 -1.82 -16.67
CA GLY A 121 -10.50 -0.61 -17.36
C GLY A 121 -11.85 -0.70 -18.07
N VAL A 122 -12.70 -1.66 -17.69
CA VAL A 122 -14.01 -1.86 -18.37
C VAL A 122 -15.16 -1.18 -17.65
N VAL A 123 -15.00 -0.80 -16.40
CA VAL A 123 -16.04 -0.15 -15.61
C VAL A 123 -16.03 1.35 -15.85
N LYS A 124 -17.21 1.91 -16.15
CA LYS A 124 -17.38 3.35 -16.36
C LYS A 124 -17.61 4.07 -15.04
N LYS A 125 -17.10 5.31 -14.88
CA LYS A 125 -17.32 6.16 -13.68
C LYS A 125 -18.79 6.49 -13.38
N THR A 126 -19.70 6.21 -14.27
CA THR A 126 -21.15 6.39 -14.06
C THR A 126 -21.84 5.15 -13.48
N VAL A 127 -21.10 4.09 -13.17
CA VAL A 127 -21.63 2.84 -12.64
C VAL A 127 -22.29 3.06 -11.26
N GLN A 128 -23.43 2.39 -11.04
CA GLN A 128 -24.03 2.35 -9.72
C GLN A 128 -23.28 1.38 -8.81
N THR A 129 -23.13 1.74 -7.53
CA THR A 129 -22.34 0.94 -6.57
C THR A 129 -22.77 -0.53 -6.52
N LYS A 130 -24.08 -0.82 -6.56
CA LYS A 130 -24.60 -2.20 -6.51
C LYS A 130 -24.24 -3.01 -7.77
N ASP A 131 -24.28 -2.38 -8.94
CA ASP A 131 -23.90 -3.01 -10.20
C ASP A 131 -22.40 -3.29 -10.23
N PHE A 132 -21.61 -2.33 -9.76
CA PHE A 132 -20.15 -2.50 -9.65
C PHE A 132 -19.80 -3.61 -8.65
N ALA A 133 -20.45 -3.66 -7.50
CA ALA A 133 -20.24 -4.72 -6.53
C ALA A 133 -20.64 -6.10 -7.07
N THR A 134 -21.73 -6.18 -7.85
CA THR A 134 -22.14 -7.42 -8.53
C THR A 134 -21.11 -7.87 -9.55
N PHE A 135 -20.59 -6.92 -10.35
CA PHE A 135 -19.51 -7.19 -11.30
C PHE A 135 -18.25 -7.73 -10.59
N VAL A 136 -17.80 -7.05 -9.51
CA VAL A 136 -16.62 -7.46 -8.75
C VAL A 136 -16.81 -8.84 -8.10
N ARG A 137 -17.97 -9.10 -7.48
CA ARG A 137 -18.26 -10.44 -6.91
C ARG A 137 -18.20 -11.52 -7.97
N LYS A 138 -18.73 -11.26 -9.17
CA LYS A 138 -18.64 -12.19 -10.29
C LYS A 138 -17.19 -12.43 -10.74
N CYS A 139 -16.37 -11.38 -10.86
CA CYS A 139 -14.97 -11.53 -11.21
C CYS A 139 -14.20 -12.36 -10.17
N LEU A 140 -14.40 -12.08 -8.89
CA LEU A 140 -13.72 -12.77 -7.79
C LEU A 140 -14.37 -14.13 -7.43
N GLN A 141 -15.49 -14.49 -8.07
CA GLN A 141 -16.27 -15.71 -7.77
C GLN A 141 -16.62 -15.83 -6.28
N ILE A 142 -17.00 -14.72 -5.63
CA ILE A 142 -17.40 -14.67 -4.24
C ILE A 142 -18.88 -14.42 -4.08
N GLU A 143 -19.47 -15.08 -3.07
CA GLU A 143 -20.85 -14.84 -2.66
C GLU A 143 -20.97 -13.54 -1.84
N ILE A 144 -22.20 -13.07 -1.67
CA ILE A 144 -22.46 -11.83 -0.93
C ILE A 144 -22.06 -11.90 0.53
N ASN A 145 -22.10 -13.10 1.12
CA ASN A 145 -21.77 -13.42 2.51
C ASN A 145 -20.39 -14.10 2.65
N TRP A 146 -19.47 -13.90 1.70
CA TRP A 146 -18.14 -14.50 1.65
C TRP A 146 -17.37 -14.44 2.97
N TYR A 147 -17.58 -13.39 3.79
CA TYR A 147 -16.94 -13.16 5.08
C TYR A 147 -17.34 -14.19 6.16
N GLU A 148 -18.43 -14.92 5.99
CA GLU A 148 -18.86 -15.95 6.93
C GLU A 148 -17.90 -17.14 6.97
N SER A 149 -17.13 -17.37 5.91
CA SER A 149 -16.08 -18.39 5.86
C SER A 149 -14.82 -18.02 6.66
N CYS A 150 -14.68 -16.75 7.08
CA CYS A 150 -13.53 -16.23 7.79
C CYS A 150 -13.79 -16.12 9.29
N LYS A 151 -12.76 -16.38 10.12
CA LYS A 151 -12.82 -16.20 11.57
C LYS A 151 -12.37 -14.80 12.00
N THR A 152 -11.45 -14.22 11.27
CA THR A 152 -10.79 -12.95 11.60
C THR A 152 -10.70 -12.01 10.40
N VAL A 153 -10.46 -10.71 10.65
CA VAL A 153 -10.17 -9.71 9.61
C VAL A 153 -8.91 -10.07 8.82
N GLU A 154 -7.92 -10.69 9.47
CA GLU A 154 -6.70 -11.16 8.81
C GLU A 154 -7.00 -12.27 7.80
N GLU A 155 -7.84 -13.23 8.16
CA GLU A 155 -8.29 -14.28 7.24
C GLU A 155 -9.08 -13.70 6.07
N SER A 156 -9.95 -12.71 6.31
CA SER A 156 -10.67 -11.97 5.26
C SER A 156 -9.72 -11.30 4.27
N PHE A 157 -8.68 -10.64 4.79
CA PHE A 157 -7.66 -10.02 3.93
C PHE A 157 -6.90 -11.07 3.10
N LYS A 158 -6.45 -12.16 3.72
CA LYS A 158 -5.75 -13.24 3.03
C LYS A 158 -6.60 -13.89 1.95
N LEU A 159 -7.88 -14.14 2.25
CA LEU A 159 -8.82 -14.73 1.31
C LEU A 159 -9.02 -13.86 0.07
N LEU A 160 -9.35 -12.58 0.26
CA LEU A 160 -9.56 -11.67 -0.88
C LEU A 160 -8.28 -11.37 -1.65
N ARG A 161 -7.13 -11.29 -0.95
CA ARG A 161 -5.82 -11.17 -1.60
C ARG A 161 -5.56 -12.34 -2.55
N ASN A 162 -5.85 -13.57 -2.11
CA ASN A 162 -5.67 -14.76 -2.93
C ASN A 162 -6.62 -14.73 -4.15
N TYR A 163 -7.90 -14.43 -3.98
CA TYR A 163 -8.84 -14.34 -5.10
C TYR A 163 -8.44 -13.27 -6.12
N ILE A 164 -7.97 -12.11 -5.66
CA ILE A 164 -7.49 -11.05 -6.53
C ILE A 164 -6.21 -11.47 -7.26
N SER A 165 -5.29 -12.16 -6.57
CA SER A 165 -4.09 -12.72 -7.19
C SER A 165 -4.42 -13.80 -8.23
N ASP A 166 -5.34 -14.73 -7.90
CA ASP A 166 -5.77 -15.80 -8.81
C ASP A 166 -6.46 -15.23 -10.07
N LEU A 167 -7.12 -14.08 -9.95
CA LEU A 167 -7.72 -13.37 -11.10
C LEU A 167 -6.66 -12.77 -12.04
N GLY A 168 -5.43 -12.60 -11.59
CA GLY A 168 -4.32 -12.09 -12.39
C GLY A 168 -3.72 -10.76 -11.93
N VAL A 169 -4.22 -10.18 -10.85
CA VAL A 169 -3.66 -8.98 -10.26
C VAL A 169 -2.54 -9.35 -9.27
N VAL A 170 -1.35 -8.84 -9.48
CA VAL A 170 -0.23 -9.06 -8.55
C VAL A 170 -0.41 -8.20 -7.30
N VAL A 171 -0.48 -8.81 -6.11
CA VAL A 171 -0.68 -8.11 -4.84
C VAL A 171 0.57 -8.18 -3.98
N MET A 172 1.42 -7.16 -4.08
CA MET A 172 2.63 -7.01 -3.28
C MET A 172 2.34 -6.31 -1.95
N MET A 173 3.12 -6.62 -0.92
CA MET A 173 2.93 -6.01 0.40
C MET A 173 4.28 -5.85 1.10
N ASN A 174 4.62 -4.63 1.56
CA ASN A 174 5.81 -4.40 2.38
C ASN A 174 5.59 -3.22 3.34
N GLY A 175 6.30 -3.20 4.47
CA GLY A 175 6.30 -2.10 5.43
C GLY A 175 7.61 -1.31 5.44
N ILE A 176 8.56 -1.66 4.57
CA ILE A 176 9.87 -1.03 4.44
C ILE A 176 10.24 -0.93 2.95
N VAL A 177 11.15 -0.04 2.60
CA VAL A 177 11.68 0.04 1.25
C VAL A 177 12.61 -1.14 0.99
N GLY A 178 12.28 -1.98 0.01
CA GLY A 178 13.03 -3.20 -0.30
C GLY A 178 13.18 -4.10 0.93
N ASN A 179 14.41 -4.32 1.39
CA ASN A 179 14.75 -5.02 2.63
C ASN A 179 15.43 -4.12 3.68
N ASN A 180 15.33 -2.80 3.55
CA ASN A 180 15.98 -1.87 4.46
C ASN A 180 15.08 -1.54 5.67
N THR A 181 15.32 -2.17 6.80
CA THR A 181 14.55 -1.98 8.05
C THR A 181 14.62 -0.56 8.63
N HIS A 182 15.60 0.26 8.20
CA HIS A 182 15.71 1.66 8.58
C HIS A 182 14.85 2.60 7.70
N ARG A 183 14.23 2.08 6.66
CA ARG A 183 13.40 2.84 5.74
C ARG A 183 11.94 2.37 5.80
N ALA A 184 11.32 2.60 6.94
CA ALA A 184 9.91 2.24 7.14
C ALA A 184 8.99 3.09 6.25
N LEU A 185 7.94 2.47 5.70
CA LEU A 185 6.90 3.16 4.97
C LEU A 185 5.89 3.78 5.93
N ASP A 186 5.52 5.04 5.67
CA ASP A 186 4.58 5.78 6.51
C ASP A 186 3.14 5.59 6.01
N THR A 187 2.26 5.06 6.87
CA THR A 187 0.83 4.91 6.58
C THR A 187 0.07 6.24 6.55
N ASN A 188 0.66 7.33 7.07
CA ASN A 188 0.11 8.66 6.92
C ASN A 188 0.40 9.25 5.54
N GLU A 189 1.44 8.79 4.85
CA GLU A 189 1.76 9.22 3.50
C GLU A 189 0.94 8.42 2.48
N PHE A 190 0.93 7.08 2.59
CA PHE A 190 0.12 6.22 1.73
C PHE A 190 -0.19 4.87 2.40
N ARG A 191 -1.33 4.28 2.07
CA ARG A 191 -1.76 2.96 2.53
C ARG A 191 -1.63 1.90 1.46
N ALA A 192 -1.90 2.26 0.22
CA ALA A 192 -1.82 1.39 -0.95
C ALA A 192 -1.66 2.20 -2.22
N PHE A 193 -1.37 1.54 -3.32
CA PHE A 193 -1.48 2.10 -4.66
C PHE A 193 -1.73 0.99 -5.70
N ALA A 194 -2.31 1.37 -6.84
CA ALA A 194 -2.51 0.51 -7.99
C ALA A 194 -1.74 1.01 -9.21
N LEU A 195 -1.06 0.10 -9.89
CA LEU A 195 -0.44 0.27 -11.18
C LEU A 195 -1.29 -0.48 -12.21
N VAL A 196 -2.02 0.27 -13.03
CA VAL A 196 -2.92 -0.32 -14.02
C VAL A 196 -2.16 -0.74 -15.27
N ASP A 197 -2.36 -1.98 -15.65
CA ASP A 197 -1.91 -2.56 -16.91
C ASP A 197 -2.86 -3.68 -17.30
N LYS A 198 -3.14 -3.85 -18.59
CA LYS A 198 -4.10 -4.86 -19.05
C LYS A 198 -3.64 -6.31 -18.86
N LYS A 199 -2.32 -6.55 -18.82
CA LYS A 199 -1.72 -7.90 -18.63
C LYS A 199 -1.18 -8.11 -17.24
N ALA A 200 -0.59 -7.07 -16.65
CA ALA A 200 0.15 -7.12 -15.40
C ALA A 200 -0.32 -6.05 -14.40
N PRO A 201 -1.62 -5.96 -14.07
CA PRO A 201 -2.06 -5.02 -13.04
C PRO A 201 -1.44 -5.40 -11.70
N LEU A 202 -0.99 -4.38 -10.94
CA LEU A 202 -0.33 -4.57 -9.67
C LEU A 202 -0.96 -3.69 -8.59
N ILE A 203 -1.19 -4.26 -7.41
CA ILE A 203 -1.56 -3.56 -6.19
C ILE A 203 -0.42 -3.69 -5.19
N PHE A 204 0.00 -2.57 -4.60
CA PHE A 204 0.91 -2.55 -3.47
C PHE A 204 0.19 -2.12 -2.20
N ILE A 205 0.36 -2.89 -1.11
CA ILE A 205 -0.23 -2.62 0.20
C ILE A 205 0.87 -2.29 1.21
N ASN A 206 0.75 -1.16 1.91
CA ASN A 206 1.64 -0.83 3.01
C ASN A 206 1.39 -1.79 4.21
N ALA A 207 2.37 -2.67 4.48
CA ALA A 207 2.25 -3.68 5.52
C ALA A 207 2.17 -3.10 6.94
N ASN A 208 2.55 -1.83 7.13
CA ASN A 208 2.48 -1.16 8.42
C ASN A 208 1.05 -0.73 8.82
N ASP A 209 0.08 -0.88 7.91
CA ASP A 209 -1.32 -0.63 8.23
C ASP A 209 -1.96 -1.82 8.99
N SER A 210 -3.09 -1.56 9.65
CA SER A 210 -3.90 -2.60 10.28
C SER A 210 -4.49 -3.56 9.23
N PHE A 211 -4.84 -4.78 9.62
CA PHE A 211 -5.52 -5.70 8.69
C PHE A 211 -6.85 -5.15 8.18
N SER A 212 -7.55 -4.36 8.98
CA SER A 212 -8.77 -3.66 8.54
C SER A 212 -8.49 -2.62 7.46
N GLY A 213 -7.42 -1.84 7.65
CA GLY A 213 -6.98 -0.86 6.65
C GLY A 213 -6.52 -1.55 5.36
N LYS A 214 -5.67 -2.58 5.47
CA LYS A 214 -5.21 -3.38 4.32
C LYS A 214 -6.35 -3.99 3.53
N LEU A 215 -7.37 -4.53 4.23
CA LEU A 215 -8.54 -5.15 3.63
C LEU A 215 -9.37 -4.12 2.83
N PHE A 216 -9.60 -2.95 3.41
CA PHE A 216 -10.29 -1.87 2.72
C PHE A 216 -9.50 -1.35 1.53
N SER A 217 -8.20 -1.05 1.72
CA SER A 217 -7.30 -0.57 0.68
C SER A 217 -7.20 -1.54 -0.48
N LEU A 218 -7.15 -2.86 -0.21
CA LEU A 218 -7.08 -3.88 -1.26
C LEU A 218 -8.27 -3.81 -2.23
N LEU A 219 -9.49 -3.68 -1.69
CA LEU A 219 -10.70 -3.58 -2.52
C LEU A 219 -10.81 -2.22 -3.20
N HIS A 220 -10.35 -1.16 -2.55
CA HIS A 220 -10.29 0.18 -3.11
C HIS A 220 -9.36 0.22 -4.34
N GLU A 221 -8.15 -0.32 -4.22
CA GLU A 221 -7.20 -0.39 -5.33
C GLU A 221 -7.67 -1.33 -6.45
N PHE A 222 -8.35 -2.41 -6.10
CA PHE A 222 -8.96 -3.28 -7.11
C PHE A 222 -10.06 -2.55 -7.90
N ALA A 223 -10.81 -1.64 -7.26
CA ALA A 223 -11.77 -0.79 -7.96
C ALA A 223 -11.08 0.12 -8.99
N HIS A 224 -9.94 0.72 -8.64
CA HIS A 224 -9.15 1.53 -9.58
C HIS A 224 -8.67 0.72 -10.78
N ILE A 225 -8.25 -0.52 -10.59
CA ILE A 225 -7.90 -1.42 -11.70
C ILE A 225 -9.10 -1.66 -12.61
N CYS A 226 -10.29 -1.93 -12.06
CA CYS A 226 -11.51 -2.12 -12.86
C CYS A 226 -11.92 -0.84 -13.62
N LEU A 227 -11.64 0.34 -13.08
CA LEU A 227 -11.87 1.65 -13.72
C LEU A 227 -10.77 2.02 -14.74
N GLY A 228 -9.59 1.38 -14.68
CA GLY A 228 -8.46 1.65 -15.57
C GLY A 228 -7.66 2.89 -15.17
N GLU A 229 -7.61 3.26 -13.90
CA GLU A 229 -6.91 4.44 -13.39
C GLU A 229 -5.87 4.08 -12.35
N ASN A 230 -4.62 4.52 -12.57
CA ASN A 230 -3.59 4.46 -11.55
C ASN A 230 -4.01 5.28 -10.33
N SER A 231 -3.66 4.80 -9.15
CA SER A 231 -4.04 5.45 -7.90
C SER A 231 -2.94 5.39 -6.85
N LEU A 232 -3.00 6.34 -5.93
CA LEU A 232 -2.26 6.32 -4.68
C LEU A 232 -3.23 6.66 -3.55
N PHE A 233 -3.56 5.66 -2.75
CA PHE A 233 -4.59 5.77 -1.71
C PHE A 233 -4.00 6.24 -0.38
N ASN A 234 -4.57 7.32 0.13
CA ASN A 234 -4.33 7.83 1.49
C ASN A 234 -5.64 8.33 2.10
N ASP A 235 -6.43 7.42 2.68
CA ASP A 235 -7.66 7.81 3.39
C ASP A 235 -7.31 8.32 4.80
N ARG A 236 -7.36 9.63 4.98
CA ARG A 236 -7.37 10.25 6.31
C ARG A 236 -8.80 10.28 6.81
N TYR A 237 -9.09 9.46 7.79
CA TYR A 237 -10.38 9.45 8.48
C TYR A 237 -10.83 10.85 8.84
N GLY A 238 -11.91 11.34 8.21
CA GLY A 238 -12.55 12.60 8.57
C GLY A 238 -12.48 13.74 7.57
N SER A 239 -11.75 13.65 6.46
CA SER A 239 -11.83 14.65 5.40
C SER A 239 -13.02 14.35 4.47
N ILE A 240 -14.16 14.96 4.72
CA ILE A 240 -15.31 14.96 3.80
C ILE A 240 -15.10 15.96 2.66
N GLU A 241 -14.15 16.89 2.81
CA GLU A 241 -13.90 17.97 1.88
C GLU A 241 -13.07 17.47 0.68
N LYS A 242 -13.69 17.52 -0.51
CA LYS A 242 -13.06 17.37 -1.83
C LYS A 242 -12.51 15.98 -2.22
N VAL A 243 -13.23 14.90 -1.91
CA VAL A 243 -12.92 13.58 -2.48
C VAL A 243 -13.37 13.55 -3.94
N SER A 244 -12.49 13.13 -4.88
CA SER A 244 -12.82 13.04 -6.29
C SER A 244 -14.00 12.08 -6.55
N ALA A 245 -14.66 12.20 -7.71
CA ALA A 245 -15.77 11.31 -8.06
C ALA A 245 -15.30 9.84 -8.14
N THR A 246 -14.09 9.60 -8.65
CA THR A 246 -13.49 8.26 -8.74
C THR A 246 -13.26 7.67 -7.35
N GLU A 247 -12.67 8.44 -6.43
CA GLU A 247 -12.43 7.98 -5.06
C GLU A 247 -13.73 7.63 -4.31
N LYS A 248 -14.81 8.43 -4.53
CA LYS A 248 -16.12 8.11 -3.96
C LYS A 248 -16.66 6.78 -4.45
N ILE A 249 -16.50 6.48 -5.74
CA ILE A 249 -16.92 5.21 -6.34
C ILE A 249 -16.10 4.05 -5.77
N CYS A 250 -14.77 4.18 -5.68
CA CYS A 250 -13.88 3.16 -5.14
C CYS A 250 -14.18 2.89 -3.65
N ASN A 251 -14.34 3.94 -2.85
CA ASN A 251 -14.73 3.83 -1.44
C ASN A 251 -16.11 3.17 -1.26
N ALA A 252 -17.09 3.54 -2.09
CA ALA A 252 -18.44 2.96 -2.04
C ALA A 252 -18.41 1.47 -2.43
N LEU A 253 -17.62 1.09 -3.45
CA LEU A 253 -17.44 -0.30 -3.82
C LEU A 253 -16.81 -1.10 -2.68
N ALA A 254 -15.67 -0.65 -2.13
CA ALA A 254 -15.00 -1.35 -1.04
C ALA A 254 -15.94 -1.56 0.15
N ALA A 255 -16.69 -0.52 0.53
CA ALA A 255 -17.69 -0.61 1.59
C ALA A 255 -18.81 -1.60 1.25
N GLU A 256 -19.30 -1.66 0.00
CA GLU A 256 -20.39 -2.55 -0.41
C GLU A 256 -19.96 -4.02 -0.51
N ILE A 257 -18.69 -4.29 -0.87
CA ILE A 257 -18.15 -5.66 -0.84
C ILE A 257 -17.98 -6.14 0.60
N LEU A 258 -17.45 -5.28 1.50
CA LEU A 258 -17.20 -5.63 2.90
C LEU A 258 -18.49 -5.71 3.73
N VAL A 259 -19.41 -4.78 3.51
CA VAL A 259 -20.62 -4.59 4.32
C VAL A 259 -21.80 -4.33 3.39
N PRO A 260 -22.39 -5.38 2.81
CA PRO A 260 -23.53 -5.22 1.91
C PRO A 260 -24.68 -4.47 2.58
N GLU A 261 -25.17 -3.40 1.94
CA GLU A 261 -26.11 -2.46 2.55
C GLU A 261 -27.36 -3.12 3.12
N HIS A 262 -28.01 -4.01 2.36
CA HIS A 262 -29.25 -4.62 2.81
C HIS A 262 -29.06 -5.54 4.01
N ILE A 263 -27.92 -6.30 4.08
CA ILE A 263 -27.61 -7.15 5.23
C ILE A 263 -27.26 -6.27 6.45
N PHE A 264 -26.52 -5.18 6.21
CA PHE A 264 -26.22 -4.21 7.26
C PHE A 264 -27.49 -3.62 7.89
N LEU A 265 -28.43 -3.15 7.08
CA LEU A 265 -29.69 -2.56 7.54
C LEU A 265 -30.52 -3.54 8.38
N GLU A 266 -30.62 -4.79 7.96
CA GLU A 266 -31.31 -5.85 8.70
C GLU A 266 -30.66 -6.11 10.07
N LYS A 267 -29.33 -6.31 10.05
CA LYS A 267 -28.56 -6.60 11.28
C LYS A 267 -28.52 -5.42 12.22
N TRP A 268 -28.37 -4.18 11.73
CA TRP A 268 -28.39 -2.97 12.53
C TRP A 268 -29.72 -2.83 13.31
N LYS A 269 -30.85 -2.94 12.61
CA LYS A 269 -32.19 -2.83 13.24
C LYS A 269 -32.41 -3.88 14.33
N LYS A 270 -31.80 -5.06 14.22
CA LYS A 270 -31.89 -6.10 15.23
C LYS A 270 -31.01 -5.78 16.43
N GLN A 271 -29.75 -5.39 16.22
CA GLN A 271 -28.76 -5.19 17.27
C GLN A 271 -29.02 -3.94 18.11
N ILE A 272 -29.41 -2.83 17.49
CA ILE A 272 -29.61 -1.53 18.18
C ILE A 272 -30.76 -1.55 19.19
N ARG A 273 -31.65 -2.52 19.11
CA ARG A 273 -32.74 -2.69 20.08
C ARG A 273 -32.26 -3.20 21.43
N GLU A 274 -31.13 -3.88 21.44
CA GLU A 274 -30.61 -4.58 22.61
C GLU A 274 -29.30 -3.96 23.14
N LYS A 275 -28.63 -3.14 22.32
CA LYS A 275 -27.30 -2.60 22.57
C LYS A 275 -27.22 -1.12 22.21
N ASP A 276 -26.24 -0.43 22.80
CA ASP A 276 -25.89 0.92 22.37
C ASP A 276 -25.19 0.92 20.99
N GLU A 277 -24.93 2.11 20.44
CA GLU A 277 -24.31 2.27 19.13
C GLU A 277 -22.91 1.65 19.07
N GLU A 278 -22.08 1.86 20.11
CA GLU A 278 -20.70 1.35 20.14
C GLU A 278 -20.68 -0.18 20.17
N ALA A 279 -21.49 -0.80 21.00
CA ALA A 279 -21.62 -2.25 21.07
C ALA A 279 -22.17 -2.82 19.76
N THR A 280 -23.17 -2.16 19.15
CA THR A 280 -23.72 -2.55 17.86
C THR A 280 -22.66 -2.50 16.76
N ILE A 281 -21.87 -1.43 16.65
CA ILE A 281 -20.79 -1.29 15.68
C ILE A 281 -19.73 -2.39 15.89
N ARG A 282 -19.34 -2.69 17.12
CA ARG A 282 -18.36 -3.74 17.43
C ARG A 282 -18.84 -5.14 17.05
N GLU A 283 -20.11 -5.45 17.31
CA GLU A 283 -20.70 -6.75 16.96
C GLU A 283 -20.82 -6.90 15.44
N LEU A 284 -21.25 -5.87 14.73
CA LEU A 284 -21.32 -5.91 13.27
C LEU A 284 -19.94 -6.01 12.63
N ALA A 285 -18.93 -5.37 13.19
CA ALA A 285 -17.55 -5.53 12.72
C ALA A 285 -17.04 -6.97 12.86
N LYS A 286 -17.40 -7.66 13.96
CA LYS A 286 -17.12 -9.08 14.15
C LYS A 286 -17.90 -9.95 13.15
N TYR A 287 -19.17 -9.61 12.89
CA TYR A 287 -20.00 -10.34 11.94
C TYR A 287 -19.44 -10.26 10.52
N PHE A 288 -19.20 -9.03 10.02
CA PHE A 288 -18.68 -8.80 8.67
C PHE A 288 -17.17 -9.04 8.51
N LYS A 289 -16.46 -9.39 9.59
CA LYS A 289 -15.01 -9.59 9.59
C LYS A 289 -14.24 -8.42 8.96
N CYS A 290 -14.63 -7.20 9.30
CA CYS A 290 -14.01 -5.98 8.81
C CYS A 290 -13.71 -5.01 9.96
N GLY A 291 -13.10 -3.86 9.64
CA GLY A 291 -12.84 -2.81 10.64
C GLY A 291 -14.11 -2.14 11.14
N TYR A 292 -14.17 -1.85 12.44
CA TYR A 292 -15.33 -1.14 12.97
C TYR A 292 -15.48 0.30 12.44
N THR A 293 -14.43 0.92 11.90
CA THR A 293 -14.51 2.18 11.17
C THR A 293 -15.34 2.08 9.89
N VAL A 294 -15.29 0.93 9.21
CA VAL A 294 -16.12 0.67 8.02
C VAL A 294 -17.59 0.59 8.42
N ILE A 295 -17.90 -0.08 9.53
CA ILE A 295 -19.26 -0.16 10.08
C ILE A 295 -19.74 1.21 10.53
N ALA A 296 -18.93 1.96 11.27
CA ALA A 296 -19.27 3.32 11.72
C ALA A 296 -19.54 4.25 10.53
N ARG A 297 -18.72 4.14 9.46
CA ARG A 297 -18.95 4.90 8.23
C ARG A 297 -20.28 4.52 7.56
N ARG A 298 -20.59 3.24 7.46
CA ARG A 298 -21.87 2.78 6.92
C ARG A 298 -23.05 3.28 7.76
N ALA A 299 -22.93 3.26 9.11
CA ALA A 299 -23.95 3.80 10.01
C ALA A 299 -24.14 5.33 9.83
N TYR A 300 -23.04 6.06 9.64
CA TYR A 300 -23.11 7.49 9.34
C TYR A 300 -23.77 7.75 7.98
N ASP A 301 -23.39 7.03 6.92
CA ASP A 301 -23.96 7.17 5.58
C ASP A 301 -25.48 6.88 5.58
N GLN A 302 -25.94 5.97 6.45
CA GLN A 302 -27.34 5.64 6.66
C GLN A 302 -28.05 6.58 7.69
N LYS A 303 -27.34 7.61 8.20
CA LYS A 303 -27.86 8.57 9.21
C LYS A 303 -28.29 7.92 10.53
N PHE A 304 -27.69 6.81 10.90
CA PHE A 304 -27.94 6.15 12.19
C PHE A 304 -27.08 6.74 13.30
N ILE A 305 -25.94 7.31 12.96
CA ILE A 305 -25.07 8.08 13.87
C ILE A 305 -24.74 9.41 13.22
N ASP A 306 -24.38 10.39 14.01
CA ASP A 306 -23.94 11.70 13.52
C ASP A 306 -22.45 11.71 13.14
N PHE A 307 -21.99 12.81 12.55
CA PHE A 307 -20.61 12.95 12.08
C PHE A 307 -19.60 12.94 13.22
N GLN A 308 -19.97 13.53 14.38
CA GLN A 308 -19.09 13.58 15.55
C GLN A 308 -18.86 12.17 16.10
N SER A 309 -19.91 11.38 16.25
CA SER A 309 -19.83 9.97 16.66
C SER A 309 -18.93 9.16 15.71
N TYR A 310 -19.10 9.33 14.38
CA TYR A 310 -18.24 8.68 13.39
C TYR A 310 -16.76 9.06 13.58
N GLN A 311 -16.46 10.36 13.76
CA GLN A 311 -15.07 10.80 13.99
C GLN A 311 -14.48 10.25 15.28
N ASP A 312 -15.29 10.14 16.35
CA ASP A 312 -14.84 9.57 17.62
C ASP A 312 -14.50 8.08 17.47
N PHE A 313 -15.32 7.33 16.75
CA PHE A 313 -15.02 5.93 16.42
C PHE A 313 -13.73 5.81 15.59
N ALA A 314 -13.53 6.66 14.60
CA ALA A 314 -12.34 6.65 13.77
C ALA A 314 -11.07 6.95 14.60
N ARG A 315 -11.12 7.95 15.50
CA ARG A 315 -10.01 8.28 16.41
C ARG A 315 -9.69 7.15 17.38
N LYS A 316 -10.71 6.54 17.99
CA LYS A 316 -10.53 5.37 18.88
C LYS A 316 -9.86 4.19 18.14
N ALA A 317 -10.20 3.98 16.85
CA ALA A 317 -9.58 2.93 16.03
C ALA A 317 -8.08 3.11 15.88
N VAL A 318 -7.68 4.32 15.50
CA VAL A 318 -6.27 4.68 15.31
C VAL A 318 -5.50 4.52 16.63
N GLN A 319 -6.06 5.03 17.72
CA GLN A 319 -5.43 4.94 19.03
C GLN A 319 -5.22 3.49 19.49
N GLN A 320 -6.25 2.63 19.38
CA GLN A 320 -6.14 1.23 19.74
C GLN A 320 -5.13 0.46 18.87
N TYR A 321 -5.02 0.82 17.59
CA TYR A 321 -3.99 0.24 16.72
C TYR A 321 -2.59 0.63 17.15
N LEU A 322 -2.35 1.92 17.47
CA LEU A 322 -1.06 2.41 17.94
C LEU A 322 -0.66 1.77 19.28
N GLU A 323 -1.58 1.65 20.23
CA GLU A 323 -1.35 1.00 21.52
C GLU A 323 -0.96 -0.49 21.34
N LYS A 324 -1.67 -1.23 20.47
CA LYS A 324 -1.32 -2.62 20.15
C LYS A 324 0.04 -2.75 19.47
N LYS A 325 0.38 -1.80 18.60
CA LYS A 325 1.69 -1.78 17.93
C LYS A 325 2.84 -1.53 18.89
N GLN A 326 2.64 -0.68 19.90
CA GLN A 326 3.63 -0.39 20.95
C GLN A 326 3.81 -1.55 21.94
N SER A 327 2.74 -2.28 22.26
CA SER A 327 2.77 -3.41 23.21
C SER A 327 3.26 -4.71 22.58
N GLY A 328 3.35 -4.79 21.26
CA GLY A 328 3.80 -5.99 20.54
C GLY A 328 5.31 -6.19 20.63
N THR A 329 5.76 -7.14 21.45
CA THR A 329 7.14 -7.66 21.48
C THR A 329 7.39 -8.66 20.35
N GLY A 330 7.07 -8.31 19.11
CA GLY A 330 7.04 -9.27 18.01
C GLY A 330 8.32 -9.27 17.18
N GLY A 331 9.25 -10.14 17.50
CA GLY A 331 10.18 -10.69 16.52
C GLY A 331 9.45 -11.74 15.66
N GLY A 332 8.90 -11.36 14.52
CA GLY A 332 8.33 -12.33 13.56
C GLY A 332 9.44 -13.11 12.86
N ASP A 333 9.15 -14.38 12.49
CA ASP A 333 10.04 -15.17 11.63
C ASP A 333 10.28 -14.39 10.32
N TYR A 334 11.54 -14.08 10.04
CA TYR A 334 11.98 -13.33 8.86
C TYR A 334 11.45 -13.93 7.55
N TYR A 335 11.48 -15.25 7.43
CA TYR A 335 11.04 -15.94 6.21
C TYR A 335 9.51 -15.94 6.04
N ASN A 336 8.75 -16.01 7.14
CA ASN A 336 7.29 -15.81 7.11
C ASN A 336 6.95 -14.39 6.65
N THR A 337 7.69 -13.42 7.15
CA THR A 337 7.55 -12.02 6.76
C THR A 337 7.95 -11.81 5.28
N ALA A 338 9.04 -12.42 4.82
CA ALA A 338 9.47 -12.33 3.42
C ALA A 338 8.46 -12.97 2.46
N ALA A 339 7.93 -14.15 2.79
CA ALA A 339 6.91 -14.82 1.99
C ALA A 339 5.59 -14.03 1.91
N SER A 340 5.20 -13.35 2.98
CA SER A 340 3.98 -12.52 2.98
C SER A 340 4.09 -11.25 2.12
N ARG A 341 5.32 -10.79 1.82
CA ARG A 341 5.57 -9.58 1.03
C ARG A 341 5.35 -9.78 -0.46
N VAL A 342 5.66 -10.99 -0.94
CA VAL A 342 5.66 -11.32 -2.37
C VAL A 342 4.32 -11.97 -2.73
N ASP A 343 3.79 -11.63 -3.89
CA ASP A 343 2.64 -12.31 -4.46
C ASP A 343 3.02 -13.72 -4.92
N ARG A 344 2.15 -14.72 -4.64
CA ARG A 344 2.42 -16.11 -4.96
C ARG A 344 2.52 -16.35 -6.47
N ARG A 345 1.55 -15.83 -7.23
CA ARG A 345 1.50 -16.01 -8.68
C ARG A 345 2.70 -15.36 -9.39
N PHE A 346 3.06 -14.15 -8.95
CA PHE A 346 4.30 -13.50 -9.43
C PHE A 346 5.52 -14.37 -9.15
N PHE A 347 5.63 -14.92 -7.95
CA PHE A 347 6.78 -15.74 -7.57
C PHE A 347 6.84 -17.05 -8.35
N ASP A 348 5.70 -17.71 -8.59
CA ASP A 348 5.60 -18.93 -9.41
C ASP A 348 6.00 -18.64 -10.87
N LEU A 349 5.54 -17.51 -11.44
CA LEU A 349 5.92 -17.05 -12.77
C LEU A 349 7.44 -16.81 -12.85
N LEU A 350 8.00 -16.16 -11.84
CA LEU A 350 9.44 -15.88 -11.75
C LEU A 350 10.26 -17.16 -11.66
N LEU A 351 9.86 -18.12 -10.83
CA LEU A 351 10.53 -19.42 -10.72
C LEU A 351 10.49 -20.20 -12.04
N GLY A 352 9.35 -20.19 -12.74
CA GLY A 352 9.22 -20.78 -14.06
C GLY A 352 10.20 -20.16 -15.05
N SER A 353 10.22 -18.84 -15.14
CA SER A 353 11.10 -18.08 -16.04
C SER A 353 12.60 -18.33 -15.75
N VAL A 354 12.99 -18.40 -14.47
CA VAL A 354 14.36 -18.73 -14.06
C VAL A 354 14.71 -20.18 -14.43
N SER A 355 13.80 -21.13 -14.21
CA SER A 355 14.04 -22.55 -14.52
C SER A 355 14.20 -22.82 -16.01
N GLU A 356 13.56 -22.02 -16.85
CA GLU A 356 13.64 -22.07 -18.31
C GLU A 356 14.78 -21.21 -18.88
N GLY A 357 15.54 -20.51 -18.02
CA GLY A 357 16.69 -19.69 -18.41
C GLY A 357 16.33 -18.36 -19.08
N ARG A 358 15.04 -17.93 -19.05
CA ARG A 358 14.61 -16.64 -19.59
C ARG A 358 14.97 -15.49 -18.67
N THR A 359 14.97 -15.72 -17.35
CA THR A 359 15.36 -14.73 -16.33
C THR A 359 16.62 -15.21 -15.60
N LEU A 360 17.59 -14.33 -15.43
CA LEU A 360 18.81 -14.64 -14.67
C LEU A 360 18.52 -14.63 -13.16
N TYR A 361 19.24 -15.42 -12.39
CA TYR A 361 19.14 -15.41 -10.93
C TYR A 361 19.42 -14.03 -10.31
N SER A 362 20.35 -13.25 -10.91
CA SER A 362 20.64 -11.88 -10.49
C SER A 362 19.40 -10.98 -10.56
N ASP A 363 18.62 -11.13 -11.65
CA ASP A 363 17.41 -10.35 -11.86
C ASP A 363 16.29 -10.82 -10.94
N ALA A 364 16.17 -12.14 -10.72
CA ALA A 364 15.23 -12.70 -9.76
C ALA A 364 15.49 -12.20 -8.32
N PHE A 365 16.77 -12.10 -7.91
CA PHE A 365 17.13 -11.53 -6.61
C PHE A 365 16.76 -10.06 -6.52
N ARG A 366 16.94 -9.29 -7.58
CA ARG A 366 16.55 -7.88 -7.65
C ARG A 366 15.04 -7.71 -7.59
N LEU A 367 14.28 -8.46 -8.37
CA LEU A 367 12.82 -8.43 -8.44
C LEU A 367 12.15 -8.77 -7.10
N THR A 368 12.79 -9.61 -6.29
CA THR A 368 12.28 -10.04 -4.98
C THR A 368 12.95 -9.35 -3.80
N ASN A 369 13.88 -8.43 -4.06
CA ASN A 369 14.72 -7.81 -3.03
C ASN A 369 15.39 -8.85 -2.11
N THR A 370 15.91 -9.97 -2.68
CA THR A 370 16.53 -11.06 -1.94
C THR A 370 17.99 -11.25 -2.34
N ASN A 371 18.70 -12.06 -1.59
CA ASN A 371 19.99 -12.66 -2.00
C ASN A 371 19.80 -14.14 -2.31
N ARG A 372 20.85 -14.81 -2.76
CA ARG A 372 20.82 -16.23 -3.14
C ARG A 372 20.22 -17.13 -2.06
N SER A 373 20.67 -16.99 -0.80
CA SER A 373 20.21 -17.82 0.30
C SER A 373 18.73 -17.54 0.63
N THR A 374 18.37 -16.26 0.71
CA THR A 374 16.98 -15.84 1.01
C THR A 374 16.02 -16.24 -0.10
N PHE A 375 16.45 -16.16 -1.38
CA PHE A 375 15.62 -16.58 -2.52
C PHE A 375 15.33 -18.08 -2.49
N SER A 376 16.35 -18.92 -2.21
CA SER A 376 16.17 -20.37 -2.11
C SER A 376 15.20 -20.73 -0.98
N ASN A 377 15.36 -20.14 0.21
CA ASN A 377 14.47 -20.38 1.35
C ASN A 377 13.04 -19.89 1.07
N LEU A 378 12.90 -18.77 0.36
CA LEU A 378 11.59 -18.26 -0.07
C LEU A 378 10.91 -19.24 -1.04
N ALA A 379 11.68 -19.82 -1.99
CA ALA A 379 11.17 -20.80 -2.93
C ALA A 379 10.69 -22.09 -2.25
N GLU A 380 11.45 -22.61 -1.28
CA GLU A 380 11.04 -23.78 -0.50
C GLU A 380 9.74 -23.51 0.26
N LYS A 381 9.63 -22.33 0.90
CA LYS A 381 8.47 -21.96 1.70
C LYS A 381 7.22 -21.74 0.86
N MET A 382 7.33 -21.07 -0.28
CA MET A 382 6.21 -20.81 -1.20
C MET A 382 5.68 -22.10 -1.83
N ARG A 383 6.54 -23.10 -2.07
CA ARG A 383 6.14 -24.45 -2.53
C ARG A 383 5.49 -25.28 -1.44
N GLY A 384 5.84 -25.10 -0.17
CA GLY A 384 5.33 -25.86 0.97
C GLY A 384 3.99 -25.36 1.55
N VAL A 385 3.46 -24.27 1.03
CA VAL A 385 2.18 -23.66 1.43
C VAL A 385 1.05 -24.04 0.44
N GLY A 386 1.21 -25.16 -0.25
CA GLY A 386 0.21 -25.76 -1.14
C GLY A 386 -0.71 -26.73 -0.43
#